data_75c1f53189c6cdffe2041ae15604d01d
#
_entry.id   75c1f53189c6cdffe2041ae15604d01d
#
_cell.length_a   1.000
_cell.length_b   1.000
_cell.length_c   1.000
_cell.angle_alpha   90.00
_cell.angle_beta   90.00
_cell.angle_gamma   90.00
#
_symmetry.space_group_name_H-M   'P 1'
#
loop_
_entity.id
_entity.type
_entity.pdbx_description
1 polymer ?
#
loop_
_entity_poly.entity_id
_entity_poly.type
_entity_poly.pdbx_seq_one_letter_code
_entity_poly.pdbx_strand_id
1 'polypeptide(L)'
;MLRTLFFIPNEVAGVPLFPLLLVVWCLFGVLFVGWLLWRQGPTSDTWSYVPLFVLIGAVIYWLLPALCEPAGLPIRSYGVMLLLAVLAGTGLALWRARRMGIDADLVISMVFWMFVPGIIGARAFYVIEYWANYRHDTLRETLLAVLNVAQGGLVVYGSFIGGLAGLIVFVVRYRLSFLVMGDLFAPSFMLGLALGRLGCMLNGCCFGGTCDVPWAVTFPWSSPPHTHQVEHGMVFVHGLKLQPQAPNGVVIAEVQPDSSAAAAGLAPGQRILKINDLPVRSPLQALSLLVQIEEPGTAVTIATGPPAENHRFTVSGPMPRSLPVHPAQLYG
;
A
#
# COMPACT_ATOMS: atom_id res chain seq x y z
N MET A 1 13.86 -6.73 -6.17
CA MET A 1 12.41 -6.66 -6.38
C MET A 1 12.00 -5.21 -6.32
N LEU A 2 11.10 -4.77 -7.18
CA LEU A 2 10.79 -3.35 -7.38
C LEU A 2 9.47 -3.03 -6.68
N ARG A 3 9.52 -2.47 -5.47
CA ARG A 3 8.33 -2.00 -4.75
C ARG A 3 7.63 -0.86 -5.50
N THR A 4 8.43 0.05 -6.07
CA THR A 4 7.97 1.13 -6.96
C THR A 4 8.55 0.89 -8.34
N LEU A 5 7.71 0.88 -9.37
CA LEU A 5 8.14 0.68 -10.76
C LEU A 5 8.79 1.94 -11.30
N PHE A 6 8.14 3.08 -11.10
CA PHE A 6 8.63 4.40 -11.48
C PHE A 6 7.87 5.48 -10.70
N PHE A 7 8.44 6.67 -10.68
CA PHE A 7 7.78 7.86 -10.14
C PHE A 7 7.29 8.72 -11.29
N ILE A 8 6.06 9.20 -11.21
CA ILE A 8 5.57 10.27 -12.08
C ILE A 8 6.03 11.58 -11.44
N PRO A 9 6.84 12.40 -12.12
CA PRO A 9 7.39 13.61 -11.52
C PRO A 9 6.28 14.60 -11.17
N ASN A 10 6.47 15.34 -10.07
CA ASN A 10 5.51 16.36 -9.63
C ASN A 10 5.45 17.56 -10.58
N GLU A 11 6.52 17.77 -11.35
CA GLU A 11 6.67 18.86 -12.32
C GLU A 11 7.12 18.31 -13.67
N VAL A 12 6.53 18.82 -14.74
CA VAL A 12 6.94 18.54 -16.13
C VAL A 12 7.26 19.86 -16.80
N ALA A 13 8.51 20.03 -17.21
CA ALA A 13 9.01 21.27 -17.83
C ALA A 13 8.76 22.55 -16.99
N GLY A 14 8.88 22.45 -15.66
CA GLY A 14 8.66 23.58 -14.74
C GLY A 14 7.19 23.90 -14.45
N VAL A 15 6.26 23.10 -14.96
CA VAL A 15 4.82 23.22 -14.66
C VAL A 15 4.40 22.11 -13.70
N PRO A 16 3.72 22.44 -12.59
CA PRO A 16 3.23 21.44 -11.68
C PRO A 16 2.19 20.52 -12.36
N LEU A 17 2.43 19.21 -12.32
CA LEU A 17 1.69 18.20 -13.08
C LEU A 17 0.20 18.17 -12.73
N PHE A 18 -0.15 18.21 -11.45
CA PHE A 18 -1.55 18.02 -11.00
C PHE A 18 -2.47 19.18 -11.39
N PRO A 19 -2.09 20.46 -11.21
CA PRO A 19 -2.84 21.58 -11.75
C PRO A 19 -3.01 21.50 -13.27
N LEU A 20 -1.95 21.10 -13.99
CA LEU A 20 -2.02 20.90 -15.44
C LEU A 20 -3.04 19.81 -15.80
N LEU A 21 -2.98 18.65 -15.15
CA LEU A 21 -3.95 17.55 -15.35
C LEU A 21 -5.38 18.00 -15.03
N LEU A 22 -5.57 18.78 -13.99
CA LEU A 22 -6.89 19.30 -13.62
C LEU A 22 -7.44 20.24 -14.71
N VAL A 23 -6.61 21.15 -15.23
CA VAL A 23 -7.00 22.06 -16.34
C VAL A 23 -7.37 21.24 -17.57
N VAL A 24 -6.52 20.28 -17.98
CA VAL A 24 -6.79 19.40 -19.13
C VAL A 24 -8.09 18.61 -18.91
N TRP A 25 -8.30 18.07 -17.70
CA TRP A 25 -9.52 17.34 -17.34
C TRP A 25 -10.78 18.20 -17.42
N CYS A 26 -10.72 19.43 -16.87
CA CYS A 26 -11.84 20.38 -16.94
C CYS A 26 -12.16 20.77 -18.38
N LEU A 27 -11.13 21.06 -19.19
CA LEU A 27 -11.31 21.37 -20.60
C LEU A 27 -11.94 20.20 -21.36
N PHE A 28 -11.43 18.97 -21.13
CA PHE A 28 -12.00 17.76 -21.72
C PHE A 28 -13.47 17.57 -21.29
N GLY A 29 -13.79 17.75 -20.01
CA GLY A 29 -15.15 17.62 -19.49
C GLY A 29 -16.11 18.63 -20.12
N VAL A 30 -15.69 19.91 -20.23
CA VAL A 30 -16.49 20.96 -20.86
C VAL A 30 -16.72 20.65 -22.36
N LEU A 31 -15.67 20.26 -23.07
CA LEU A 31 -15.77 19.92 -24.49
C LEU A 31 -16.64 18.68 -24.72
N PHE A 32 -16.49 17.66 -23.88
CA PHE A 32 -17.27 16.41 -23.97
C PHE A 32 -18.76 16.65 -23.69
N VAL A 33 -19.08 17.33 -22.59
CA VAL A 33 -20.47 17.67 -22.25
C VAL A 33 -21.04 18.63 -23.30
N GLY A 34 -20.28 19.62 -23.77
CA GLY A 34 -20.69 20.53 -24.85
C GLY A 34 -21.01 19.79 -26.15
N TRP A 35 -20.17 18.81 -26.53
CA TRP A 35 -20.40 17.96 -27.69
C TRP A 35 -21.65 17.08 -27.54
N LEU A 36 -21.90 16.52 -26.35
CA LEU A 36 -23.12 15.75 -26.06
C LEU A 36 -24.37 16.63 -26.16
N LEU A 37 -24.34 17.84 -25.58
CA LEU A 37 -25.43 18.82 -25.65
C LEU A 37 -25.73 19.22 -27.10
N TRP A 38 -24.68 19.39 -27.93
CA TRP A 38 -24.86 19.71 -29.35
C TRP A 38 -25.46 18.57 -30.13
N ARG A 39 -25.09 17.30 -29.82
CA ARG A 39 -25.49 16.11 -30.60
C ARG A 39 -26.80 15.51 -30.14
N GLN A 40 -27.12 15.51 -28.85
CA GLN A 40 -28.27 14.81 -28.25
C GLN A 40 -29.23 15.75 -27.50
N GLY A 41 -28.85 17.02 -27.34
CA GLY A 41 -29.58 17.99 -26.53
C GLY A 41 -29.44 17.77 -25.01
N PRO A 42 -30.14 18.57 -24.20
CA PRO A 42 -30.12 18.47 -22.75
C PRO A 42 -30.97 17.29 -22.25
N THR A 43 -30.47 16.09 -22.39
CA THR A 43 -31.10 14.86 -21.92
C THR A 43 -30.65 14.49 -20.51
N SER A 44 -31.43 13.65 -19.80
CA SER A 44 -31.06 13.09 -18.51
C SER A 44 -29.70 12.40 -18.56
N ASP A 45 -29.41 11.71 -19.65
CA ASP A 45 -28.15 10.97 -19.85
C ASP A 45 -26.96 11.92 -19.95
N THR A 46 -27.09 13.08 -20.61
CA THR A 46 -26.03 14.10 -20.69
C THR A 46 -25.63 14.61 -19.30
N TRP A 47 -26.60 14.87 -18.43
CA TRP A 47 -26.34 15.35 -17.08
C TRP A 47 -25.81 14.27 -16.12
N SER A 48 -26.04 12.99 -16.41
CA SER A 48 -25.54 11.88 -15.60
C SER A 48 -24.00 11.78 -15.60
N TYR A 49 -23.31 12.32 -16.62
CA TYR A 49 -21.86 12.34 -16.69
C TYR A 49 -21.23 13.43 -15.82
N VAL A 50 -21.93 14.53 -15.52
CA VAL A 50 -21.36 15.67 -14.76
C VAL A 50 -20.85 15.26 -13.38
N PRO A 51 -21.60 14.50 -12.56
CA PRO A 51 -21.10 14.05 -11.24
C PRO A 51 -19.82 13.22 -11.35
N LEU A 52 -19.68 12.41 -12.40
CA LEU A 52 -18.48 11.60 -12.66
C LEU A 52 -17.28 12.49 -12.97
N PHE A 53 -17.45 13.52 -13.81
CA PHE A 53 -16.38 14.49 -14.12
C PHE A 53 -15.95 15.27 -12.89
N VAL A 54 -16.91 15.69 -12.05
CA VAL A 54 -16.63 16.39 -10.79
C VAL A 54 -15.88 15.47 -9.81
N LEU A 55 -16.30 14.20 -9.69
CA LEU A 55 -15.66 13.23 -8.81
C LEU A 55 -14.20 12.99 -9.21
N ILE A 56 -13.94 12.76 -10.51
CA ILE A 56 -12.56 12.56 -11.01
C ILE A 56 -11.74 13.83 -10.84
N GLY A 57 -12.30 15.01 -11.09
CA GLY A 57 -11.63 16.29 -10.83
C GLY A 57 -11.27 16.48 -9.36
N ALA A 58 -12.14 16.08 -8.44
CA ALA A 58 -11.86 16.09 -7.00
C ALA A 58 -10.74 15.11 -6.61
N VAL A 59 -10.70 13.92 -7.23
CA VAL A 59 -9.59 12.96 -7.06
C VAL A 59 -8.28 13.55 -7.53
N ILE A 60 -8.24 14.19 -8.70
CA ILE A 60 -7.03 14.85 -9.24
C ILE A 60 -6.57 15.98 -8.32
N TYR A 61 -7.48 16.76 -7.76
CA TYR A 61 -7.17 17.93 -6.95
C TYR A 61 -6.74 17.59 -5.51
N TRP A 62 -7.42 16.65 -4.85
CA TRP A 62 -7.18 16.35 -3.44
C TRP A 62 -6.42 15.05 -3.20
N LEU A 63 -6.79 13.98 -3.91
CA LEU A 63 -6.26 12.65 -3.60
C LEU A 63 -4.86 12.44 -4.21
N LEU A 64 -4.64 12.81 -5.46
CA LEU A 64 -3.35 12.59 -6.11
C LEU A 64 -2.20 13.34 -5.42
N PRO A 65 -2.31 14.65 -5.07
CA PRO A 65 -1.25 15.35 -4.34
C PRO A 65 -0.98 14.75 -2.95
N ALA A 66 -2.02 14.26 -2.26
CA ALA A 66 -1.89 13.63 -0.95
C ALA A 66 -1.15 12.27 -0.97
N LEU A 67 -1.07 11.62 -2.14
CA LEU A 67 -0.36 10.36 -2.34
C LEU A 67 1.07 10.54 -2.84
N CYS A 68 1.51 11.78 -3.09
CA CYS A 68 2.84 12.08 -3.61
C CYS A 68 3.91 11.98 -2.53
N GLU A 69 5.03 11.43 -2.92
CA GLU A 69 6.29 11.45 -2.21
C GLU A 69 7.18 12.60 -2.75
N PRO A 70 8.27 12.99 -2.06
CA PRO A 70 9.18 14.03 -2.56
C PRO A 70 9.72 13.78 -3.98
N ALA A 71 9.88 12.51 -4.36
CA ALA A 71 10.33 12.09 -5.69
C ALA A 71 9.21 12.09 -6.76
N GLY A 72 7.94 12.29 -6.38
CA GLY A 72 6.80 12.26 -7.26
C GLY A 72 5.70 11.29 -6.82
N LEU A 73 4.74 11.03 -7.70
CA LEU A 73 3.68 10.04 -7.46
C LEU A 73 4.24 8.62 -7.69
N PRO A 74 4.36 7.78 -6.64
CA PRO A 74 4.91 6.44 -6.79
C PRO A 74 3.91 5.50 -7.46
N ILE A 75 4.28 4.92 -8.59
CA ILE A 75 3.53 3.81 -9.19
C ILE A 75 4.03 2.50 -8.59
N ARG A 76 3.26 2.00 -7.62
CA ARG A 76 3.61 0.80 -6.87
C ARG A 76 3.30 -0.45 -7.68
N SER A 77 4.26 -1.38 -7.74
CA SER A 77 4.14 -2.65 -8.48
C SER A 77 2.93 -3.49 -8.03
N TYR A 78 2.62 -3.50 -6.73
CA TYR A 78 1.44 -4.19 -6.20
C TYR A 78 0.13 -3.64 -6.78
N GLY A 79 -0.02 -2.31 -6.85
CA GLY A 79 -1.21 -1.67 -7.43
C GLY A 79 -1.39 -2.01 -8.91
N VAL A 80 -0.29 -2.02 -9.66
CA VAL A 80 -0.31 -2.40 -11.09
C VAL A 80 -0.71 -3.87 -11.25
N MET A 81 -0.15 -4.78 -10.45
CA MET A 81 -0.51 -6.20 -10.51
C MET A 81 -1.97 -6.43 -10.10
N LEU A 82 -2.48 -5.69 -9.12
CA LEU A 82 -3.89 -5.74 -8.73
C LEU A 82 -4.81 -5.25 -9.86
N LEU A 83 -4.45 -4.16 -10.52
CA LEU A 83 -5.19 -3.67 -11.70
C LEU A 83 -5.20 -4.71 -12.81
N LEU A 84 -4.04 -5.29 -13.12
CA LEU A 84 -3.94 -6.38 -14.11
C LEU A 84 -4.77 -7.61 -13.72
N ALA A 85 -4.81 -7.95 -12.43
CA ALA A 85 -5.63 -9.05 -11.92
C ALA A 85 -7.13 -8.80 -12.16
N VAL A 86 -7.61 -7.58 -11.88
CA VAL A 86 -9.01 -7.20 -12.11
C VAL A 86 -9.33 -7.20 -13.61
N LEU A 87 -8.48 -6.60 -14.44
CA LEU A 87 -8.69 -6.54 -15.89
C LEU A 87 -8.65 -7.92 -16.54
N ALA A 88 -7.65 -8.74 -16.21
CA ALA A 88 -7.50 -10.09 -16.74
C ALA A 88 -8.62 -11.01 -16.25
N GLY A 89 -8.99 -10.94 -14.96
CA GLY A 89 -10.09 -11.72 -14.39
C GLY A 89 -11.43 -11.36 -15.01
N THR A 90 -11.73 -10.06 -15.17
CA THR A 90 -12.96 -9.59 -15.83
C THR A 90 -12.96 -9.97 -17.31
N GLY A 91 -11.84 -9.81 -18.01
CA GLY A 91 -11.70 -10.21 -19.41
C GLY A 91 -11.94 -11.70 -19.62
N LEU A 92 -11.40 -12.55 -18.73
CA LEU A 92 -11.63 -14.00 -18.75
C LEU A 92 -13.09 -14.34 -18.46
N ALA A 93 -13.74 -13.69 -17.50
CA ALA A 93 -15.15 -13.87 -17.20
C ALA A 93 -16.04 -13.51 -18.41
N LEU A 94 -15.77 -12.35 -19.04
CA LEU A 94 -16.49 -11.92 -20.25
C LEU A 94 -16.30 -12.89 -21.44
N TRP A 95 -15.08 -13.39 -21.63
CA TRP A 95 -14.81 -14.37 -22.68
C TRP A 95 -15.58 -15.68 -22.46
N ARG A 96 -15.59 -16.18 -21.19
CA ARG A 96 -16.35 -17.38 -20.83
C ARG A 96 -17.87 -17.15 -20.94
N ALA A 97 -18.36 -15.99 -20.48
CA ALA A 97 -19.77 -15.62 -20.57
C ALA A 97 -20.27 -15.68 -22.00
N ARG A 98 -19.52 -15.11 -22.95
CA ARG A 98 -19.86 -15.18 -24.39
C ARG A 98 -19.99 -16.64 -24.88
N ARG A 99 -19.10 -17.54 -24.41
CA ARG A 99 -19.17 -18.97 -24.76
C ARG A 99 -20.36 -19.70 -24.13
N MET A 100 -20.82 -19.22 -22.97
CA MET A 100 -21.97 -19.79 -22.26
C MET A 100 -23.28 -19.13 -22.64
N GLY A 101 -23.27 -18.16 -23.56
CA GLY A 101 -24.47 -17.41 -23.98
C GLY A 101 -25.01 -16.48 -22.91
N ILE A 102 -24.15 -16.06 -21.94
CA ILE A 102 -24.49 -15.13 -20.87
C ILE A 102 -24.17 -13.71 -21.33
N ASP A 103 -25.07 -12.76 -21.04
CA ASP A 103 -24.92 -11.36 -21.41
C ASP A 103 -23.70 -10.72 -20.70
N ALA A 104 -22.93 -9.95 -21.48
CA ALA A 104 -21.75 -9.24 -20.98
C ALA A 104 -22.11 -8.18 -19.93
N ASP A 105 -23.24 -7.48 -20.10
CA ASP A 105 -23.69 -6.44 -19.16
C ASP A 105 -24.05 -7.05 -17.80
N LEU A 106 -24.59 -8.26 -17.79
CA LEU A 106 -24.84 -9.01 -16.56
C LEU A 106 -23.53 -9.32 -15.80
N VAL A 107 -22.50 -9.72 -16.54
CA VAL A 107 -21.17 -10.02 -15.97
C VAL A 107 -20.54 -8.77 -15.39
N ILE A 108 -20.55 -7.66 -16.13
CA ILE A 108 -20.01 -6.38 -15.67
C ILE A 108 -20.76 -5.90 -14.42
N SER A 109 -22.08 -5.95 -14.44
CA SER A 109 -22.91 -5.59 -13.29
C SER A 109 -22.55 -6.44 -12.06
N MET A 110 -22.37 -7.75 -12.24
CA MET A 110 -22.00 -8.65 -11.17
C MET A 110 -20.61 -8.32 -10.59
N VAL A 111 -19.63 -7.97 -11.43
CA VAL A 111 -18.29 -7.52 -10.97
C VAL A 111 -18.43 -6.30 -10.06
N PHE A 112 -19.25 -5.31 -10.42
CA PHE A 112 -19.50 -4.14 -9.56
C PHE A 112 -20.19 -4.51 -8.25
N TRP A 113 -21.18 -5.39 -8.29
CA TRP A 113 -21.90 -5.89 -7.12
C TRP A 113 -21.01 -6.70 -6.16
N MET A 114 -19.91 -7.25 -6.62
CA MET A 114 -18.92 -7.92 -5.80
C MET A 114 -17.83 -6.94 -5.31
N PHE A 115 -17.39 -6.04 -6.18
CA PHE A 115 -16.26 -5.15 -5.91
C PHE A 115 -16.59 -4.10 -4.84
N VAL A 116 -17.74 -3.42 -4.98
CA VAL A 116 -18.13 -2.36 -4.04
C VAL A 116 -18.36 -2.90 -2.62
N PRO A 117 -19.19 -3.94 -2.40
CA PRO A 117 -19.32 -4.54 -1.08
C PRO A 117 -18.02 -5.18 -0.57
N GLY A 118 -17.15 -5.67 -1.47
CA GLY A 118 -15.83 -6.17 -1.12
C GLY A 118 -14.95 -5.09 -0.48
N ILE A 119 -14.89 -3.90 -1.05
CA ILE A 119 -14.14 -2.76 -0.48
C ILE A 119 -14.75 -2.34 0.86
N ILE A 120 -16.08 -2.22 0.93
CA ILE A 120 -16.81 -1.85 2.15
C ILE A 120 -16.53 -2.89 3.25
N GLY A 121 -16.61 -4.16 2.92
CA GLY A 121 -16.33 -5.26 3.86
C GLY A 121 -14.88 -5.26 4.35
N ALA A 122 -13.91 -5.04 3.44
CA ALA A 122 -12.50 -4.93 3.80
C ALA A 122 -12.25 -3.82 4.83
N ARG A 123 -12.88 -2.66 4.63
CA ARG A 123 -12.77 -1.52 5.53
C ARG A 123 -13.50 -1.75 6.84
N ALA A 124 -14.73 -2.25 6.78
CA ALA A 124 -15.53 -2.52 7.98
C ALA A 124 -14.82 -3.53 8.90
N PHE A 125 -14.27 -4.61 8.34
CA PHE A 125 -13.56 -5.61 9.11
C PHE A 125 -12.30 -5.03 9.77
N TYR A 126 -11.52 -4.22 9.05
CA TYR A 126 -10.36 -3.53 9.62
C TYR A 126 -10.74 -2.60 10.76
N VAL A 127 -11.79 -1.79 10.58
CA VAL A 127 -12.26 -0.86 11.63
C VAL A 127 -12.74 -1.61 12.87
N ILE A 128 -13.40 -2.76 12.69
CA ILE A 128 -13.85 -3.59 13.82
C ILE A 128 -12.66 -4.15 14.59
N GLU A 129 -11.63 -4.67 13.87
CA GLU A 129 -10.43 -5.27 14.48
C GLU A 129 -9.60 -4.23 15.24
N TYR A 130 -9.49 -3.03 14.70
CA TYR A 130 -8.69 -1.95 15.29
C TYR A 130 -9.56 -0.81 15.84
N TRP A 131 -10.75 -1.12 16.36
CA TRP A 131 -11.73 -0.13 16.84
C TRP A 131 -11.17 0.89 17.83
N ALA A 132 -10.24 0.47 18.71
CA ALA A 132 -9.60 1.34 19.69
C ALA A 132 -8.87 2.55 19.03
N ASN A 133 -8.33 2.37 17.82
CA ASN A 133 -7.61 3.42 17.09
C ASN A 133 -8.56 4.39 16.36
N TYR A 134 -9.82 4.01 16.19
CA TYR A 134 -10.83 4.81 15.46
C TYR A 134 -11.80 5.54 16.39
N ARG A 135 -11.82 5.19 17.67
CA ARG A 135 -12.69 5.83 18.65
C ARG A 135 -12.10 7.18 19.07
N HIS A 136 -12.70 8.27 18.58
CA HIS A 136 -12.42 9.65 18.96
C HIS A 136 -13.53 10.19 19.87
N ASP A 137 -13.27 11.33 20.50
CA ASP A 137 -14.23 11.98 21.42
C ASP A 137 -15.49 12.46 20.71
N THR A 138 -15.42 12.78 19.41
CA THR A 138 -16.55 13.20 18.61
C THR A 138 -16.94 12.17 17.56
N LEU A 139 -18.26 12.00 17.36
CA LEU A 139 -18.80 11.11 16.32
C LEU A 139 -18.31 11.49 14.92
N ARG A 140 -18.19 12.81 14.66
CA ARG A 140 -17.70 13.32 13.37
C ARG A 140 -16.27 12.88 13.07
N GLU A 141 -15.37 13.04 14.04
CA GLU A 141 -13.96 12.62 13.89
C GLU A 141 -13.85 11.12 13.70
N THR A 142 -14.62 10.34 14.48
CA THR A 142 -14.70 8.88 14.32
C THR A 142 -15.15 8.50 12.90
N LEU A 143 -16.23 9.11 12.38
CA LEU A 143 -16.73 8.83 11.04
C LEU A 143 -15.71 9.21 9.95
N LEU A 144 -15.06 10.37 10.07
CA LEU A 144 -14.02 10.79 9.13
C LEU A 144 -12.82 9.83 9.16
N ALA A 145 -12.40 9.39 10.33
CA ALA A 145 -11.33 8.40 10.47
C ALA A 145 -11.72 7.05 9.84
N VAL A 146 -12.95 6.58 10.06
CA VAL A 146 -13.48 5.35 9.46
C VAL A 146 -13.53 5.43 7.95
N LEU A 147 -13.93 6.57 7.37
CA LEU A 147 -14.03 6.77 5.91
C LEU A 147 -12.68 7.03 5.24
N ASN A 148 -11.64 7.39 5.99
CA ASN A 148 -10.32 7.69 5.45
C ASN A 148 -9.57 6.40 5.06
N VAL A 149 -9.77 5.92 3.84
CA VAL A 149 -9.07 4.76 3.27
C VAL A 149 -7.68 5.10 2.69
N ALA A 150 -7.35 6.39 2.55
CA ALA A 150 -6.08 6.82 1.96
C ALA A 150 -4.85 6.41 2.81
N GLN A 151 -5.03 6.29 4.13
CA GLN A 151 -4.00 5.82 5.05
C GLN A 151 -3.84 4.29 5.09
N GLY A 152 -4.54 3.56 4.22
CA GLY A 152 -4.57 2.11 4.22
C GLY A 152 -5.63 1.52 5.17
N GLY A 153 -5.42 0.29 5.62
CA GLY A 153 -6.33 -0.40 6.53
C GLY A 153 -7.49 -1.08 5.81
N LEU A 154 -7.15 -2.05 4.97
CA LEU A 154 -8.08 -2.95 4.31
C LEU A 154 -7.67 -4.39 4.63
N VAL A 155 -8.61 -5.21 5.11
CA VAL A 155 -8.37 -6.62 5.46
C VAL A 155 -8.97 -7.52 4.39
N VAL A 156 -8.15 -8.47 3.90
CA VAL A 156 -8.54 -9.40 2.82
C VAL A 156 -9.77 -10.24 3.20
N TYR A 157 -9.86 -10.70 4.44
CA TYR A 157 -11.04 -11.47 4.89
C TYR A 157 -12.34 -10.68 4.79
N GLY A 158 -12.30 -9.39 5.13
CA GLY A 158 -13.44 -8.50 4.98
C GLY A 158 -13.86 -8.32 3.52
N SER A 159 -12.89 -8.20 2.60
CA SER A 159 -13.19 -8.09 1.17
C SER A 159 -13.81 -9.37 0.61
N PHE A 160 -13.35 -10.54 1.07
CA PHE A 160 -13.93 -11.81 0.67
C PHE A 160 -15.38 -11.95 1.15
N ILE A 161 -15.65 -11.65 2.42
CA ILE A 161 -17.01 -11.70 3.02
C ILE A 161 -17.94 -10.71 2.31
N GLY A 162 -17.48 -9.45 2.11
CA GLY A 162 -18.26 -8.43 1.44
C GLY A 162 -18.53 -8.77 -0.03
N GLY A 163 -17.53 -9.25 -0.75
CA GLY A 163 -17.67 -9.68 -2.15
C GLY A 163 -18.61 -10.87 -2.30
N LEU A 164 -18.51 -11.85 -1.41
CA LEU A 164 -19.42 -13.00 -1.40
C LEU A 164 -20.87 -12.58 -1.07
N ALA A 165 -21.05 -11.68 -0.12
CA ALA A 165 -22.36 -11.12 0.20
C ALA A 165 -22.95 -10.41 -1.02
N GLY A 166 -22.17 -9.58 -1.71
CA GLY A 166 -22.56 -8.91 -2.96
C GLY A 166 -22.96 -9.91 -4.06
N LEU A 167 -22.18 -10.98 -4.24
CA LEU A 167 -22.48 -12.07 -5.16
C LEU A 167 -23.84 -12.72 -4.82
N ILE A 168 -24.05 -13.10 -3.55
CA ILE A 168 -25.29 -13.75 -3.12
C ILE A 168 -26.50 -12.84 -3.37
N VAL A 169 -26.40 -11.56 -2.96
CA VAL A 169 -27.48 -10.59 -3.18
C VAL A 169 -27.78 -10.43 -4.69
N PHE A 170 -26.74 -10.34 -5.52
CA PHE A 170 -26.93 -10.23 -6.98
C PHE A 170 -27.63 -11.47 -7.56
N VAL A 171 -27.14 -12.67 -7.25
CA VAL A 171 -27.70 -13.95 -7.73
C VAL A 171 -29.16 -14.10 -7.33
N VAL A 172 -29.50 -13.79 -6.09
CA VAL A 172 -30.87 -13.84 -5.57
C VAL A 172 -31.76 -12.79 -6.25
N ARG A 173 -31.27 -11.56 -6.39
CA ARG A 173 -32.01 -10.43 -6.99
C ARG A 173 -32.36 -10.64 -8.45
N TYR A 174 -31.42 -11.23 -9.21
CA TYR A 174 -31.59 -11.49 -10.65
C TYR A 174 -32.05 -12.92 -10.94
N ARG A 175 -32.35 -13.72 -9.90
CA ARG A 175 -32.82 -15.11 -10.01
C ARG A 175 -31.90 -16.01 -10.84
N LEU A 176 -30.58 -15.83 -10.68
CA LEU A 176 -29.55 -16.59 -11.39
C LEU A 176 -29.23 -17.89 -10.67
N SER A 177 -28.64 -18.86 -11.37
CA SER A 177 -28.09 -20.05 -10.73
C SER A 177 -26.73 -19.73 -10.11
N PHE A 178 -26.60 -19.92 -8.78
CA PHE A 178 -25.34 -19.71 -8.05
C PHE A 178 -24.21 -20.58 -8.60
N LEU A 179 -24.51 -21.84 -8.95
CA LEU A 179 -23.50 -22.77 -9.49
C LEU A 179 -22.99 -22.33 -10.85
N VAL A 180 -23.88 -21.90 -11.75
CA VAL A 180 -23.48 -21.41 -13.07
C VAL A 180 -22.63 -20.14 -12.96
N MET A 181 -22.98 -19.22 -12.07
CA MET A 181 -22.18 -18.03 -11.82
C MET A 181 -20.85 -18.38 -11.15
N GLY A 182 -20.84 -19.32 -10.21
CA GLY A 182 -19.64 -19.87 -9.61
C GLY A 182 -18.66 -20.43 -10.64
N ASP A 183 -19.16 -21.30 -11.52
CA ASP A 183 -18.35 -21.88 -12.62
C ASP A 183 -17.83 -20.82 -13.59
N LEU A 184 -18.62 -19.78 -13.87
CA LEU A 184 -18.20 -18.68 -14.72
C LEU A 184 -17.00 -17.94 -14.12
N PHE A 185 -17.05 -17.60 -12.82
CA PHE A 185 -16.08 -16.74 -12.17
C PHE A 185 -14.90 -17.48 -11.53
N ALA A 186 -15.03 -18.78 -11.22
CA ALA A 186 -13.97 -19.53 -10.54
C ALA A 186 -12.58 -19.42 -11.23
N PRO A 187 -12.45 -19.60 -12.56
CA PRO A 187 -11.15 -19.42 -13.23
C PRO A 187 -10.63 -17.98 -13.16
N SER A 188 -11.54 -16.99 -13.18
CA SER A 188 -11.18 -15.57 -13.06
C SER A 188 -10.62 -15.24 -11.69
N PHE A 189 -11.19 -15.83 -10.62
CA PHE A 189 -10.64 -15.69 -9.26
C PHE A 189 -9.26 -16.33 -9.13
N MET A 190 -9.06 -17.51 -9.70
CA MET A 190 -7.75 -18.18 -9.68
C MET A 190 -6.69 -17.37 -10.42
N LEU A 191 -7.03 -16.81 -11.58
CA LEU A 191 -6.14 -15.92 -12.32
C LEU A 191 -5.83 -14.65 -11.53
N GLY A 192 -6.85 -14.04 -10.92
CA GLY A 192 -6.71 -12.86 -10.07
C GLY A 192 -5.82 -13.13 -8.85
N LEU A 193 -6.00 -14.29 -8.20
CA LEU A 193 -5.17 -14.73 -7.08
C LEU A 193 -3.71 -14.90 -7.50
N ALA A 194 -3.44 -15.58 -8.62
CA ALA A 194 -2.09 -15.79 -9.13
C ALA A 194 -1.37 -14.45 -9.40
N LEU A 195 -2.03 -13.51 -10.08
CA LEU A 195 -1.49 -12.16 -10.32
C LEU A 195 -1.32 -11.37 -9.03
N GLY A 196 -2.24 -11.51 -8.08
CA GLY A 196 -2.12 -10.91 -6.74
C GLY A 196 -0.92 -11.45 -5.97
N ARG A 197 -0.62 -12.76 -6.04
CA ARG A 197 0.57 -13.37 -5.43
C ARG A 197 1.87 -12.87 -6.05
N LEU A 198 1.90 -12.66 -7.37
CA LEU A 198 3.04 -11.98 -8.02
C LEU A 198 3.18 -10.54 -7.52
N GLY A 199 2.07 -9.83 -7.32
CA GLY A 199 2.08 -8.50 -6.70
C GLY A 199 2.63 -8.52 -5.28
N CYS A 200 2.24 -9.49 -4.45
CA CYS A 200 2.80 -9.69 -3.10
C CYS A 200 4.31 -9.94 -3.15
N MET A 201 4.79 -10.73 -4.12
CA MET A 201 6.22 -11.00 -4.28
C MET A 201 7.01 -9.75 -4.66
N LEU A 202 6.50 -8.94 -5.59
CA LEU A 202 7.13 -7.68 -6.00
C LEU A 202 7.17 -6.66 -4.87
N ASN A 203 6.12 -6.58 -4.07
CA ASN A 203 6.02 -5.67 -2.91
C ASN A 203 6.82 -6.18 -1.69
N GLY A 204 7.10 -7.50 -1.62
CA GLY A 204 7.78 -8.12 -0.48
C GLY A 204 6.86 -8.40 0.71
N CYS A 205 5.53 -8.38 0.56
CA CYS A 205 4.61 -8.79 1.61
C CYS A 205 4.32 -10.30 1.58
N CYS A 206 3.73 -10.84 2.64
CA CYS A 206 3.37 -12.26 2.76
C CYS A 206 4.56 -13.23 2.61
N PHE A 207 5.74 -12.82 3.07
CA PHE A 207 6.94 -13.66 3.11
C PHE A 207 6.87 -14.70 4.24
N GLY A 208 7.67 -15.75 4.13
CA GLY A 208 7.81 -16.78 5.18
C GLY A 208 8.95 -16.46 6.17
N GLY A 209 9.22 -17.39 7.06
CA GLY A 209 10.35 -17.30 8.00
C GLY A 209 11.71 -17.29 7.29
N THR A 210 12.76 -16.92 8.03
CA THR A 210 14.16 -17.04 7.56
C THR A 210 14.51 -18.48 7.25
N CYS A 211 15.27 -18.72 6.19
CA CYS A 211 15.66 -20.07 5.76
C CYS A 211 16.94 -20.04 4.91
N ASP A 212 17.58 -21.22 4.81
CA ASP A 212 18.81 -21.42 4.06
C ASP A 212 18.61 -22.33 2.84
N VAL A 213 17.37 -22.41 2.31
CA VAL A 213 17.08 -23.23 1.13
C VAL A 213 17.61 -22.59 -0.16
N PRO A 214 17.96 -23.36 -1.21
CA PRO A 214 18.53 -22.82 -2.45
C PRO A 214 17.64 -21.81 -3.18
N TRP A 215 16.34 -21.86 -2.98
CA TRP A 215 15.37 -20.92 -3.57
C TRP A 215 14.90 -19.82 -2.61
N ALA A 216 15.58 -19.65 -1.48
CA ALA A 216 15.32 -18.53 -0.58
C ALA A 216 15.52 -17.18 -1.29
N VAL A 217 14.69 -16.23 -0.94
CA VAL A 217 14.68 -14.91 -1.58
C VAL A 217 15.07 -13.83 -0.58
N THR A 218 15.93 -12.91 -1.01
CA THR A 218 16.29 -11.73 -0.23
C THR A 218 15.61 -10.50 -0.80
N PHE A 219 15.15 -9.62 0.08
CA PHE A 219 14.47 -8.38 -0.27
C PHE A 219 15.36 -7.16 -0.05
N PRO A 220 15.13 -6.05 -0.76
CA PRO A 220 15.93 -4.83 -0.58
C PRO A 220 15.71 -4.20 0.78
N TRP A 221 16.55 -3.24 1.13
CA TRP A 221 16.41 -2.36 2.28
C TRP A 221 14.99 -1.75 2.33
N SER A 222 14.50 -1.42 3.52
CA SER A 222 13.15 -0.88 3.80
C SER A 222 11.96 -1.70 3.30
N SER A 223 12.20 -2.91 2.74
CA SER A 223 11.13 -3.84 2.41
C SER A 223 10.48 -4.44 3.66
N PRO A 224 9.21 -4.92 3.58
CA PRO A 224 8.54 -5.53 4.73
C PRO A 224 9.34 -6.65 5.42
N PRO A 225 10.01 -7.60 4.70
CA PRO A 225 10.85 -8.60 5.35
C PRO A 225 12.05 -8.01 6.08
N HIS A 226 12.72 -7.01 5.48
CA HIS A 226 13.84 -6.35 6.11
C HIS A 226 13.39 -5.59 7.38
N THR A 227 12.33 -4.81 7.29
CA THR A 227 11.79 -4.07 8.45
C THR A 227 11.38 -5.02 9.58
N HIS A 228 10.70 -6.12 9.25
CA HIS A 228 10.35 -7.14 10.24
C HIS A 228 11.58 -7.74 10.93
N GLN A 229 12.64 -8.06 10.17
CA GLN A 229 13.90 -8.61 10.73
C GLN A 229 14.62 -7.59 11.61
N VAL A 230 14.58 -6.31 11.24
CA VAL A 230 15.10 -5.20 12.04
C VAL A 230 14.33 -5.06 13.35
N GLU A 231 13.01 -5.07 13.31
CA GLU A 231 12.13 -4.96 14.49
C GLU A 231 12.34 -6.11 15.48
N HIS A 232 12.70 -7.29 14.98
CA HIS A 232 13.00 -8.47 15.81
C HIS A 232 14.50 -8.61 16.17
N GLY A 233 15.31 -7.60 15.85
CA GLY A 233 16.75 -7.59 16.17
C GLY A 233 17.57 -8.64 15.41
N MET A 234 17.08 -9.16 14.28
CA MET A 234 17.78 -10.17 13.47
C MET A 234 18.90 -9.56 12.62
N VAL A 235 18.74 -8.30 12.20
CA VAL A 235 19.69 -7.59 11.34
C VAL A 235 20.08 -6.25 11.95
N PHE A 236 21.26 -5.76 11.58
CA PHE A 236 21.73 -4.43 11.97
C PHE A 236 21.17 -3.34 11.07
N VAL A 237 20.86 -2.19 11.66
CA VAL A 237 20.51 -0.96 10.95
C VAL A 237 21.63 0.04 11.21
N HIS A 238 22.37 0.42 10.17
CA HIS A 238 23.52 1.30 10.27
C HIS A 238 24.53 0.86 11.36
N GLY A 239 24.70 -0.45 11.54
CA GLY A 239 25.57 -1.03 12.54
C GLY A 239 24.98 -1.12 13.96
N LEU A 240 23.70 -0.82 14.12
CA LEU A 240 23.01 -0.87 15.42
C LEU A 240 21.89 -1.92 15.42
N LYS A 241 21.74 -2.63 16.53
CA LYS A 241 20.53 -3.36 16.89
C LYS A 241 19.92 -2.71 18.13
N LEU A 242 18.62 -2.47 18.09
CA LEU A 242 17.89 -1.93 19.23
C LEU A 242 17.15 -3.05 19.97
N GLN A 243 16.97 -2.87 21.28
CA GLN A 243 16.22 -3.81 22.08
C GLN A 243 14.73 -3.68 21.78
N PRO A 244 14.03 -4.75 21.28
CA PRO A 244 12.65 -4.66 20.81
C PRO A 244 11.63 -4.20 21.87
N GLN A 245 11.88 -4.56 23.14
CA GLN A 245 10.96 -4.30 24.26
C GLN A 245 11.72 -3.73 25.48
N ALA A 246 12.31 -2.55 25.32
CA ALA A 246 12.94 -1.88 26.46
C ALA A 246 11.86 -1.14 27.29
N PRO A 247 11.65 -1.49 28.56
CA PRO A 247 10.62 -0.86 29.38
C PRO A 247 10.89 0.62 29.65
N ASN A 248 12.13 1.06 29.51
CA ASN A 248 12.59 2.41 29.85
C ASN A 248 13.06 3.23 28.64
N GLY A 249 12.47 3.02 27.45
CA GLY A 249 12.79 3.77 26.23
C GLY A 249 13.62 2.97 25.23
N VAL A 250 14.41 3.63 24.41
CA VAL A 250 15.17 3.02 23.31
C VAL A 250 16.59 2.71 23.78
N VAL A 251 16.97 1.43 23.80
CA VAL A 251 18.29 0.97 24.25
C VAL A 251 18.99 0.23 23.11
N ILE A 252 20.29 0.50 22.95
CA ILE A 252 21.14 -0.23 21.99
C ILE A 252 21.41 -1.62 22.56
N ALA A 253 20.97 -2.66 21.86
CA ALA A 253 21.23 -4.04 22.25
C ALA A 253 22.64 -4.49 21.84
N GLU A 254 23.03 -4.17 20.62
CA GLU A 254 24.31 -4.60 20.04
C GLU A 254 24.80 -3.57 19.03
N VAL A 255 26.13 -3.38 18.95
CA VAL A 255 26.79 -2.55 17.95
C VAL A 255 27.68 -3.45 17.10
N GLN A 256 27.55 -3.36 15.80
CA GLN A 256 28.36 -4.16 14.87
C GLN A 256 29.82 -3.71 14.95
N PRO A 257 30.78 -4.62 15.18
CA PRO A 257 32.19 -4.32 15.12
C PRO A 257 32.58 -3.68 13.77
N ASP A 258 33.51 -2.77 13.77
CA ASP A 258 34.04 -2.07 12.58
C ASP A 258 33.00 -1.24 11.81
N SER A 259 31.82 -0.98 12.40
CA SER A 259 30.82 -0.09 11.82
C SER A 259 31.14 1.38 12.12
N SER A 260 30.58 2.28 11.28
CA SER A 260 30.66 3.73 11.53
C SER A 260 30.00 4.14 12.86
N ALA A 261 29.00 3.41 13.31
CA ALA A 261 28.38 3.59 14.63
C ALA A 261 29.35 3.23 15.79
N ALA A 262 30.10 2.12 15.67
CA ALA A 262 31.11 1.75 16.63
C ALA A 262 32.26 2.77 16.67
N ALA A 263 32.73 3.23 15.50
CA ALA A 263 33.77 4.26 15.39
C ALA A 263 33.32 5.61 15.99
N ALA A 264 32.03 5.91 16.00
CA ALA A 264 31.48 7.08 16.67
C ALA A 264 31.31 6.96 18.17
N GLY A 265 31.72 5.82 18.76
CA GLY A 265 31.69 5.61 20.22
C GLY A 265 30.32 5.13 20.75
N LEU A 266 29.40 4.66 19.88
CA LEU A 266 28.18 4.02 20.32
C LEU A 266 28.48 2.63 20.90
N ALA A 267 27.86 2.31 22.04
CA ALA A 267 28.10 1.06 22.77
C ALA A 267 26.76 0.40 23.19
N PRO A 268 26.78 -0.94 23.38
CA PRO A 268 25.63 -1.66 23.93
C PRO A 268 25.25 -1.12 25.32
N GLY A 269 23.94 -1.07 25.61
CA GLY A 269 23.39 -0.57 26.85
C GLY A 269 23.14 0.95 26.89
N GLN A 270 23.68 1.72 25.96
CA GLN A 270 23.38 3.16 25.88
C GLN A 270 21.91 3.39 25.47
N ARG A 271 21.30 4.41 26.12
CA ARG A 271 19.92 4.82 25.82
C ARG A 271 19.89 5.92 24.77
N ILE A 272 19.13 5.74 23.70
CA ILE A 272 18.93 6.75 22.67
C ILE A 272 17.79 7.69 23.09
N LEU A 273 18.05 8.99 23.07
CA LEU A 273 17.08 10.04 23.37
C LEU A 273 16.58 10.73 22.12
N LYS A 274 17.47 10.97 21.12
CA LYS A 274 17.14 11.62 19.85
C LYS A 274 17.91 11.00 18.70
N ILE A 275 17.30 11.05 17.52
CA ILE A 275 17.93 10.72 16.23
C ILE A 275 17.68 11.91 15.30
N ASN A 276 18.74 12.54 14.78
CA ASN A 276 18.65 13.75 13.93
C ASN A 276 17.73 14.83 14.54
N ASP A 277 17.96 15.17 15.82
CA ASP A 277 17.19 16.13 16.63
C ASP A 277 15.73 15.73 16.93
N LEU A 278 15.22 14.64 16.35
CA LEU A 278 13.90 14.11 16.66
C LEU A 278 13.92 13.25 17.92
N PRO A 279 13.10 13.58 18.94
CA PRO A 279 13.04 12.78 20.15
C PRO A 279 12.41 11.42 19.86
N VAL A 280 13.01 10.34 20.39
CA VAL A 280 12.51 8.98 20.25
C VAL A 280 12.02 8.45 21.60
N ARG A 281 10.80 7.88 21.58
CA ARG A 281 10.11 7.38 22.78
C ARG A 281 9.94 5.86 22.76
N SER A 282 10.00 5.24 21.59
CA SER A 282 9.84 3.81 21.44
C SER A 282 10.87 3.22 20.46
N PRO A 283 11.27 1.94 20.64
CA PRO A 283 12.16 1.27 19.71
C PRO A 283 11.65 1.28 18.26
N LEU A 284 10.35 1.08 18.08
CA LEU A 284 9.72 1.10 16.75
C LEU A 284 9.88 2.46 16.06
N GLN A 285 9.68 3.57 16.80
CA GLN A 285 9.90 4.92 16.28
C GLN A 285 11.37 5.15 15.89
N ALA A 286 12.31 4.72 16.74
CA ALA A 286 13.74 4.83 16.44
C ALA A 286 14.12 4.04 15.19
N LEU A 287 13.65 2.80 15.08
CA LEU A 287 13.91 1.94 13.93
C LEU A 287 13.31 2.52 12.65
N SER A 288 12.09 3.07 12.70
CA SER A 288 11.46 3.70 11.52
C SER A 288 12.27 4.90 11.03
N LEU A 289 12.81 5.73 11.93
CA LEU A 289 13.68 6.85 11.57
C LEU A 289 15.00 6.38 10.96
N LEU A 290 15.64 5.36 11.55
CA LEU A 290 16.90 4.83 11.03
C LEU A 290 16.73 4.13 9.67
N VAL A 291 15.66 3.37 9.47
CA VAL A 291 15.37 2.66 8.20
C VAL A 291 15.08 3.65 7.05
N GLN A 292 14.53 4.83 7.35
CA GLN A 292 14.28 5.87 6.34
C GLN A 292 15.56 6.53 5.79
N ILE A 293 16.69 6.35 6.48
CA ILE A 293 17.98 6.87 6.01
C ILE A 293 18.58 5.85 5.03
N GLU A 294 18.36 6.06 3.73
CA GLU A 294 18.74 5.11 2.68
C GLU A 294 20.00 5.54 1.91
N GLU A 295 20.33 6.83 1.93
CA GLU A 295 21.41 7.36 1.11
C GLU A 295 22.79 7.19 1.78
N PRO A 296 23.75 6.49 1.14
CA PRO A 296 25.14 6.46 1.60
C PRO A 296 25.73 7.88 1.68
N GLY A 297 26.49 8.14 2.72
CA GLY A 297 27.07 9.47 2.94
C GLY A 297 26.21 10.40 3.80
N THR A 298 24.98 10.03 4.12
CA THR A 298 24.11 10.80 5.02
C THR A 298 24.67 10.78 6.44
N ALA A 299 24.78 11.96 7.06
CA ALA A 299 25.19 12.08 8.46
C ALA A 299 24.01 11.77 9.38
N VAL A 300 24.23 10.90 10.36
CA VAL A 300 23.28 10.55 11.40
C VAL A 300 23.82 11.03 12.73
N THR A 301 23.01 11.76 13.50
CA THR A 301 23.33 12.19 14.84
C THR A 301 22.45 11.47 15.84
N ILE A 302 23.05 10.77 16.79
CA ILE A 302 22.34 10.07 17.86
C ILE A 302 22.74 10.71 19.21
N ALA A 303 21.75 11.24 19.91
CA ALA A 303 21.94 11.70 21.29
C ALA A 303 21.62 10.57 22.25
N THR A 304 22.60 10.24 23.11
CA THR A 304 22.46 9.23 24.15
C THR A 304 22.35 9.87 25.53
N GLY A 305 21.97 9.14 26.56
CA GLY A 305 21.94 9.66 27.94
C GLY A 305 21.87 8.57 28.99
N PRO A 306 22.04 8.95 30.30
CA PRO A 306 23.11 9.80 30.84
C PRO A 306 24.45 9.06 30.92
N PRO A 307 25.60 9.70 30.67
CA PRO A 307 25.75 11.12 30.36
C PRO A 307 25.24 11.48 28.97
N ALA A 308 24.77 12.72 28.79
CA ALA A 308 24.27 13.17 27.49
C ALA A 308 25.45 13.36 26.51
N GLU A 309 25.54 12.50 25.52
CA GLU A 309 26.58 12.54 24.49
C GLU A 309 25.93 12.55 23.13
N ASN A 310 26.54 13.29 22.19
CA ASN A 310 26.10 13.31 20.81
C ASN A 310 27.13 12.54 19.96
N HIS A 311 26.67 11.45 19.37
CA HIS A 311 27.47 10.64 18.47
C HIS A 311 27.07 10.97 17.03
N ARG A 312 28.02 11.34 16.21
CA ARG A 312 27.78 11.61 14.77
C ARG A 312 28.59 10.66 13.93
N PHE A 313 27.91 9.97 13.03
CA PHE A 313 28.53 9.08 12.05
C PHE A 313 27.89 9.23 10.70
N THR A 314 28.55 8.72 9.68
CA THR A 314 28.08 8.73 8.29
C THR A 314 27.68 7.33 7.90
N VAL A 315 26.54 7.20 7.27
CA VAL A 315 26.09 5.92 6.73
C VAL A 315 27.08 5.44 5.68
N SER A 316 27.69 4.28 5.89
CA SER A 316 28.74 3.73 5.04
C SER A 316 28.26 2.53 4.27
N GLY A 317 28.58 2.47 2.96
CA GLY A 317 28.34 1.31 2.10
C GLY A 317 26.94 1.17 1.55
N PRO A 318 26.70 0.17 0.71
CA PRO A 318 25.38 -0.15 0.18
C PRO A 318 24.48 -0.71 1.30
N MET A 319 23.20 -0.35 1.25
CA MET A 319 22.22 -0.83 2.22
C MET A 319 22.11 -2.36 2.16
N PRO A 320 22.21 -3.07 3.31
CA PRO A 320 22.10 -4.52 3.32
C PRO A 320 20.69 -4.98 2.93
N ARG A 321 20.62 -6.13 2.28
CA ARG A 321 19.35 -6.80 1.99
C ARG A 321 18.86 -7.54 3.23
N SER A 322 17.57 -7.94 3.21
CA SER A 322 17.04 -8.86 4.22
C SER A 322 17.83 -10.18 4.28
N LEU A 323 17.80 -10.87 5.39
CA LEU A 323 18.15 -12.27 5.45
C LEU A 323 17.27 -13.07 4.48
N PRO A 324 17.75 -14.20 3.96
CA PRO A 324 16.98 -15.08 3.09
C PRO A 324 15.70 -15.56 3.79
N VAL A 325 14.57 -15.51 3.08
CA VAL A 325 13.26 -15.95 3.59
C VAL A 325 12.59 -16.89 2.60
N HIS A 326 11.68 -17.73 3.09
CA HIS A 326 10.83 -18.55 2.23
C HIS A 326 9.93 -17.66 1.36
N PRO A 327 9.89 -17.86 0.03
CA PRO A 327 8.99 -17.16 -0.88
C PRO A 327 7.57 -17.74 -0.74
N ALA A 328 6.93 -17.51 0.42
CA ALA A 328 5.61 -18.05 0.73
C ALA A 328 4.52 -17.59 -0.26
N GLN A 329 4.79 -16.52 -1.01
CA GLN A 329 3.93 -16.03 -2.10
C GLN A 329 3.81 -17.04 -3.26
N LEU A 330 4.81 -17.93 -3.43
CA LEU A 330 4.82 -18.95 -4.46
C LEU A 330 4.28 -20.31 -3.98
N TYR A 331 4.11 -20.49 -2.66
CA TYR A 331 3.64 -21.74 -2.06
C TYR A 331 2.11 -21.79 -1.89
N GLY A 332 1.44 -20.61 -1.95
CA GLY A 332 0.01 -20.45 -1.67
C GLY A 332 -0.88 -20.23 -2.88
#